data_6f11f0163a25285e343d12a15a5e4f28
#
_entry.id   6f11f0163a25285e343d12a15a5e4f28
#
_cell.length_a   1.000
_cell.length_b   1.000
_cell.length_c   1.000
_cell.angle_alpha   90.00
_cell.angle_beta   90.00
_cell.angle_gamma   90.00
#
_symmetry.space_group_name_H-M   'P 1'
#
loop_
_entity.id
_entity.type
_entity.pdbx_description
1 polymer ?
#
loop_
_entity_poly.entity_id
_entity_poly.type
_entity_poly.pdbx_seq_one_letter_code
_entity_poly.pdbx_strand_id
1 'polypeptide(L)'
;KFQLTLAKGALGGPPVYFSIEECHRIVNLYRRQNYKIAEGWKTCAGWIEHMANPNALPIHYKCLEIGHEYIRLPNGLTLKYPELKKATGEKGWDEWSYRSGDIRKKIYGGLLCENLVQALARIIVAEQMLMIDKKYQVVMTTHDECVTHPKTKDAQKCYEFMYKCMTT
;
A
#
# COMPACT_ATOMS: atom_id res chain seq x y z
N LYS A 1 -3.81 -17.83 -11.81
CA LYS A 1 -4.06 -17.35 -10.44
C LYS A 1 -5.46 -16.72 -10.33
N PHE A 2 -5.81 -15.70 -11.13
CA PHE A 2 -7.12 -15.03 -11.12
C PHE A 2 -8.30 -16.03 -11.26
N GLN A 3 -8.26 -16.92 -12.25
CA GLN A 3 -9.25 -17.97 -12.45
C GLN A 3 -9.47 -18.85 -11.20
N LEU A 4 -8.36 -19.29 -10.56
CA LEU A 4 -8.42 -20.13 -9.37
C LEU A 4 -9.00 -19.38 -8.15
N THR A 5 -8.75 -18.08 -8.06
CA THR A 5 -9.31 -17.25 -6.99
C THR A 5 -10.82 -17.10 -7.13
N LEU A 6 -11.32 -16.89 -8.35
CA LEU A 6 -12.76 -16.81 -8.63
C LEU A 6 -13.47 -18.16 -8.39
N ALA A 7 -12.85 -19.26 -8.81
CA ALA A 7 -13.39 -20.61 -8.62
C ALA A 7 -13.50 -21.04 -7.14
N LYS A 8 -12.75 -20.37 -6.23
CA LYS A 8 -12.82 -20.58 -4.78
C LYS A 8 -13.81 -19.67 -4.06
N GLY A 9 -14.49 -18.78 -4.78
CA GLY A 9 -15.35 -17.77 -4.17
C GLY A 9 -14.50 -16.62 -3.59
N ALA A 10 -14.13 -15.65 -4.43
CA ALA A 10 -13.36 -14.49 -3.99
C ALA A 10 -14.19 -13.60 -3.04
N LEU A 11 -13.54 -13.08 -1.99
CA LEU A 11 -14.14 -12.14 -1.03
C LEU A 11 -15.44 -12.64 -0.36
N GLY A 12 -15.57 -13.95 -0.17
CA GLY A 12 -16.77 -14.55 0.44
C GLY A 12 -17.97 -14.65 -0.51
N GLY A 13 -17.81 -14.33 -1.78
CA GLY A 13 -18.82 -14.53 -2.81
C GLY A 13 -18.92 -15.98 -3.28
N PRO A 14 -19.95 -16.34 -4.06
CA PRO A 14 -20.09 -17.66 -4.64
C PRO A 14 -18.96 -17.94 -5.64
N PRO A 15 -18.59 -19.24 -5.86
CA PRO A 15 -17.64 -19.63 -6.89
C PRO A 15 -18.12 -19.20 -8.29
N VAL A 16 -17.20 -18.61 -9.06
CA VAL A 16 -17.45 -18.21 -10.45
C VAL A 16 -16.42 -18.87 -11.36
N TYR A 17 -16.89 -19.50 -12.42
CA TYR A 17 -16.06 -20.25 -13.35
C TYR A 17 -16.00 -19.57 -14.71
N PHE A 18 -14.79 -19.13 -15.09
CA PHE A 18 -14.49 -18.56 -16.40
C PHE A 18 -13.45 -19.39 -17.13
N SER A 19 -13.46 -19.36 -18.45
CA SER A 19 -12.36 -19.89 -19.25
C SER A 19 -11.07 -19.08 -19.02
N ILE A 20 -9.93 -19.63 -19.41
CA ILE A 20 -8.64 -18.94 -19.33
C ILE A 20 -8.65 -17.70 -20.22
N GLU A 21 -9.23 -17.81 -21.43
CA GLU A 21 -9.35 -16.71 -22.38
C GLU A 21 -10.20 -15.55 -21.82
N GLU A 22 -11.33 -15.86 -21.20
CA GLU A 22 -12.17 -14.84 -20.56
C GLU A 22 -11.46 -14.17 -19.39
N CYS A 23 -10.72 -14.93 -18.57
CA CYS A 23 -9.91 -14.38 -17.49
C CYS A 23 -8.83 -13.42 -18.05
N HIS A 24 -8.16 -13.77 -19.14
CA HIS A 24 -7.20 -12.89 -19.81
C HIS A 24 -7.86 -11.66 -20.39
N ARG A 25 -9.03 -11.80 -21.02
CA ARG A 25 -9.81 -10.66 -21.56
C ARG A 25 -10.17 -9.67 -20.46
N ILE A 26 -10.68 -10.15 -19.31
CA ILE A 26 -11.06 -9.31 -18.17
C ILE A 26 -9.83 -8.58 -17.61
N VAL A 27 -8.72 -9.27 -17.37
CA VAL A 27 -7.48 -8.66 -16.85
C VAL A 27 -6.94 -7.60 -17.82
N ASN A 28 -6.95 -7.87 -19.12
CA ASN A 28 -6.47 -6.92 -20.13
C ASN A 28 -7.41 -5.70 -20.26
N LEU A 29 -8.73 -5.90 -20.17
CA LEU A 29 -9.70 -4.83 -20.15
C LEU A 29 -9.49 -3.91 -18.94
N TYR A 30 -9.35 -4.50 -17.74
CA TYR A 30 -9.05 -3.76 -16.51
C TYR A 30 -7.78 -2.90 -16.66
N ARG A 31 -6.67 -3.49 -17.11
CA ARG A 31 -5.39 -2.79 -17.28
C ARG A 31 -5.47 -1.65 -18.31
N ARG A 32 -6.27 -1.82 -19.36
CA ARG A 32 -6.48 -0.79 -20.38
C ARG A 32 -7.32 0.35 -19.86
N GLN A 33 -8.41 0.07 -19.15
CA GLN A 33 -9.26 1.09 -18.55
C GLN A 33 -8.58 1.81 -17.40
N ASN A 34 -7.75 1.10 -16.64
CA ASN A 34 -7.01 1.62 -15.50
C ASN A 34 -5.50 1.75 -15.82
N TYR A 35 -5.18 2.30 -17.00
CA TYR A 35 -3.80 2.34 -17.50
C TYR A 35 -2.85 3.09 -16.57
N LYS A 36 -3.30 4.15 -15.88
CA LYS A 36 -2.49 4.90 -14.90
C LYS A 36 -2.07 4.04 -13.72
N ILE A 37 -2.93 3.13 -13.27
CA ILE A 37 -2.58 2.17 -12.22
C ILE A 37 -1.53 1.19 -12.73
N ALA A 38 -1.71 0.67 -13.95
CA ALA A 38 -0.75 -0.24 -14.57
C ALA A 38 0.62 0.42 -14.82
N GLU A 39 0.65 1.70 -15.19
CA GLU A 39 1.87 2.51 -15.30
C GLU A 39 2.53 2.72 -13.93
N GLY A 40 1.76 3.00 -12.88
CA GLY A 40 2.26 3.09 -11.51
C GLY A 40 2.96 1.80 -11.07
N TRP A 41 2.42 0.63 -11.40
CA TRP A 41 3.08 -0.65 -11.13
C TRP A 41 4.42 -0.81 -11.87
N LYS A 42 4.52 -0.34 -13.12
CA LYS A 42 5.77 -0.34 -13.90
C LYS A 42 6.80 0.62 -13.29
N THR A 43 6.36 1.81 -12.90
CA THR A 43 7.20 2.79 -12.19
C THR A 43 7.76 2.20 -10.90
N CYS A 44 6.93 1.59 -10.07
CA CYS A 44 7.36 0.91 -8.85
C CYS A 44 8.31 -0.27 -9.14
N ALA A 45 8.13 -1.00 -10.24
CA ALA A 45 9.07 -2.04 -10.64
C ALA A 45 10.47 -1.47 -10.95
N GLY A 46 10.55 -0.34 -11.66
CA GLY A 46 11.81 0.38 -11.90
C GLY A 46 12.45 0.89 -10.61
N TRP A 47 11.65 1.30 -9.62
CA TRP A 47 12.19 1.69 -8.30
C TRP A 47 12.79 0.51 -7.53
N ILE A 48 12.25 -0.70 -7.67
CA ILE A 48 12.87 -1.90 -7.07
C ILE A 48 14.27 -2.12 -7.64
N GLU A 49 14.44 -1.99 -8.96
CA GLU A 49 15.74 -2.11 -9.62
C GLU A 49 16.70 -1.00 -9.16
N HIS A 50 16.22 0.23 -9.04
CA HIS A 50 16.99 1.37 -8.55
C HIS A 50 17.43 1.14 -7.08
N MET A 51 16.53 0.73 -6.20
CA MET A 51 16.83 0.45 -4.79
C MET A 51 17.85 -0.68 -4.59
N ALA A 52 17.93 -1.62 -5.54
CA ALA A 52 18.89 -2.73 -5.46
C ALA A 52 20.34 -2.31 -5.83
N ASN A 53 20.52 -1.14 -6.41
CA ASN A 53 21.86 -0.64 -6.77
C ASN A 53 22.46 0.19 -5.61
N PRO A 54 23.52 -0.30 -4.93
CA PRO A 54 24.12 0.41 -3.80
C PRO A 54 24.79 1.74 -4.18
N ASN A 55 25.12 1.92 -5.48
CA ASN A 55 25.77 3.13 -6.00
C ASN A 55 24.76 4.13 -6.59
N ALA A 56 23.47 3.82 -6.58
CA ALA A 56 22.45 4.71 -7.11
C ALA A 56 22.23 5.91 -6.17
N LEU A 57 22.28 7.11 -6.73
CA LEU A 57 21.90 8.32 -5.97
C LEU A 57 20.39 8.31 -5.71
N PRO A 58 19.95 8.79 -4.53
CA PRO A 58 18.53 8.90 -4.25
C PRO A 58 17.79 9.73 -5.31
N ILE A 59 16.62 9.26 -5.72
CA ILE A 59 15.72 9.99 -6.62
C ILE A 59 14.51 10.48 -5.84
N HIS A 60 14.02 11.67 -6.23
CA HIS A 60 12.82 12.25 -5.65
C HIS A 60 11.65 12.10 -6.62
N TYR A 61 10.54 11.60 -6.13
CA TYR A 61 9.29 11.50 -6.86
C TYR A 61 8.14 12.02 -6.00
N LYS A 62 7.63 13.20 -6.33
CA LYS A 62 6.61 13.91 -5.53
C LYS A 62 7.06 14.06 -4.07
N CYS A 63 6.35 13.42 -3.14
CA CYS A 63 6.64 13.44 -1.71
C CYS A 63 7.53 12.28 -1.24
N LEU A 64 8.06 11.48 -2.14
CA LEU A 64 8.87 10.30 -1.84
C LEU A 64 10.34 10.52 -2.22
N GLU A 65 11.24 9.93 -1.44
CA GLU A 65 12.65 9.77 -1.77
C GLU A 65 12.97 8.28 -1.86
N ILE A 66 13.46 7.84 -3.02
CA ILE A 66 13.80 6.44 -3.29
C ILE A 66 15.32 6.31 -3.27
N GLY A 67 15.85 5.63 -2.26
CA GLY A 67 17.29 5.38 -2.09
C GLY A 67 17.60 3.89 -1.99
N HIS A 68 18.87 3.56 -1.72
CA HIS A 68 19.29 2.16 -1.61
C HIS A 68 18.55 1.44 -0.49
N GLU A 69 17.80 0.40 -0.85
CA GLU A 69 16.99 -0.44 0.05
C GLU A 69 15.93 0.29 0.90
N TYR A 70 15.57 1.52 0.52
CA TYR A 70 14.50 2.25 1.23
C TYR A 70 13.69 3.18 0.33
N ILE A 71 12.48 3.49 0.80
CA ILE A 71 11.67 4.62 0.34
C ILE A 71 11.31 5.46 1.56
N ARG A 72 11.70 6.74 1.55
CA ARG A 72 11.34 7.72 2.58
C ARG A 72 9.99 8.35 2.27
N LEU A 73 9.16 8.40 3.29
CA LEU A 73 7.82 8.96 3.26
C LEU A 73 7.81 10.44 3.69
N PRO A 74 6.75 11.21 3.41
CA PRO A 74 6.70 12.66 3.70
C PRO A 74 6.84 13.01 5.19
N ASN A 75 6.48 12.11 6.09
CA ASN A 75 6.67 12.28 7.54
C ASN A 75 8.06 11.87 8.05
N GLY A 76 9.01 11.57 7.15
CA GLY A 76 10.37 11.14 7.49
C GLY A 76 10.55 9.65 7.79
N LEU A 77 9.48 8.89 7.96
CA LEU A 77 9.57 7.44 8.11
C LEU A 77 9.99 6.76 6.80
N THR A 78 10.56 5.57 6.91
CA THR A 78 11.05 4.82 5.75
C THR A 78 10.43 3.42 5.66
N LEU A 79 10.01 3.04 4.46
CA LEU A 79 9.78 1.66 4.10
C LEU A 79 11.15 1.04 3.74
N LYS A 80 11.54 -0.02 4.43
CA LYS A 80 12.84 -0.67 4.27
C LYS A 80 12.72 -2.01 3.54
N TYR A 81 13.64 -2.25 2.62
CA TYR A 81 13.73 -3.48 1.83
C TYR A 81 15.15 -4.04 1.88
N PRO A 82 15.65 -4.42 3.08
CA PRO A 82 17.04 -4.81 3.26
C PRO A 82 17.39 -6.09 2.49
N GLU A 83 18.64 -6.20 2.07
CA GLU A 83 19.16 -7.31 1.27
C GLU A 83 18.33 -7.55 0.00
N LEU A 84 17.93 -6.46 -0.67
CA LEU A 84 17.12 -6.53 -1.88
C LEU A 84 17.92 -7.17 -3.01
N LYS A 85 17.47 -8.32 -3.49
CA LYS A 85 18.15 -9.07 -4.54
C LYS A 85 17.20 -9.74 -5.51
N LYS A 86 17.67 -9.89 -6.73
CA LYS A 86 17.02 -10.64 -7.80
C LYS A 86 17.58 -12.05 -7.84
N ALA A 87 16.74 -13.04 -7.92
CA ALA A 87 17.14 -14.44 -8.04
C ALA A 87 16.12 -15.20 -8.89
N THR A 88 16.55 -16.25 -9.56
CA THR A 88 15.66 -17.14 -10.32
C THR A 88 14.77 -17.88 -9.33
N GLY A 89 13.45 -17.67 -9.43
CA GLY A 89 12.45 -18.34 -8.59
C GLY A 89 12.19 -19.79 -9.04
N GLU A 90 11.41 -20.51 -8.26
CA GLU A 90 11.04 -21.92 -8.51
C GLU A 90 10.44 -22.21 -9.92
N LYS A 91 9.85 -21.19 -10.53
CA LYS A 91 9.24 -21.27 -11.87
C LYS A 91 10.18 -20.87 -13.02
N GLY A 92 11.48 -20.69 -12.75
CA GLY A 92 12.45 -20.27 -13.73
C GLY A 92 12.39 -18.78 -14.14
N TRP A 93 11.57 -17.96 -13.47
CA TRP A 93 11.48 -16.52 -13.69
C TRP A 93 12.27 -15.77 -12.64
N ASP A 94 12.90 -14.67 -13.03
CA ASP A 94 13.58 -13.78 -12.10
C ASP A 94 12.57 -13.08 -11.18
N GLU A 95 12.80 -13.19 -9.87
CA GLU A 95 11.96 -12.62 -8.83
C GLU A 95 12.79 -11.76 -7.88
N TRP A 96 12.27 -10.59 -7.52
CA TRP A 96 12.86 -9.76 -6.48
C TRP A 96 12.39 -10.21 -5.10
N SER A 97 13.31 -10.17 -4.14
CA SER A 97 13.01 -10.48 -2.73
C SER A 97 13.89 -9.67 -1.79
N TYR A 98 13.40 -9.42 -0.59
CA TYR A 98 14.10 -8.71 0.47
C TYR A 98 14.00 -9.46 1.79
N ARG A 99 14.85 -9.14 2.77
CA ARG A 99 14.82 -9.73 4.10
C ARG A 99 13.78 -9.04 4.98
N SER A 100 12.95 -9.82 5.67
CA SER A 100 11.94 -9.34 6.63
C SER A 100 12.02 -10.21 7.88
N GLY A 101 12.79 -9.77 8.88
CA GLY A 101 13.17 -10.63 10.00
C GLY A 101 13.98 -11.82 9.51
N ASP A 102 13.59 -13.05 9.89
CA ASP A 102 14.28 -14.28 9.52
C ASP A 102 13.85 -14.87 8.18
N ILE A 103 12.88 -14.28 7.50
CA ILE A 103 12.36 -14.78 6.23
C ILE A 103 12.64 -13.83 5.07
N ARG A 104 12.68 -14.39 3.85
CA ARG A 104 12.68 -13.60 2.63
C ARG A 104 11.27 -13.46 2.08
N LYS A 105 10.91 -12.22 1.76
CA LYS A 105 9.62 -11.89 1.14
C LYS A 105 9.82 -11.47 -0.31
N LYS A 106 8.96 -11.92 -1.20
CA LYS A 106 8.92 -11.47 -2.59
C LYS A 106 8.43 -10.03 -2.66
N ILE A 107 8.95 -9.28 -3.64
CA ILE A 107 8.51 -7.91 -3.95
C ILE A 107 8.42 -7.76 -5.47
N TYR A 108 7.43 -7.03 -5.93
CA TYR A 108 7.21 -6.66 -7.33
C TYR A 108 6.46 -5.33 -7.40
N GLY A 109 6.44 -4.69 -8.55
CA GLY A 109 5.93 -3.33 -8.70
C GLY A 109 4.52 -3.11 -8.15
N GLY A 110 3.60 -4.05 -8.36
CA GLY A 110 2.23 -3.96 -7.81
C GLY A 110 2.20 -4.00 -6.29
N LEU A 111 2.99 -4.89 -5.67
CA LEU A 111 3.08 -4.99 -4.21
C LEU A 111 3.80 -3.77 -3.59
N LEU A 112 4.83 -3.25 -4.25
CA LEU A 112 5.48 -2.02 -3.80
C LEU A 112 4.50 -0.84 -3.86
N CYS A 113 3.72 -0.72 -4.94
CA CYS A 113 2.67 0.30 -5.07
C CYS A 113 1.64 0.18 -3.94
N GLU A 114 1.18 -1.03 -3.62
CA GLU A 114 0.27 -1.31 -2.50
C GLU A 114 0.87 -0.86 -1.16
N ASN A 115 2.11 -1.26 -0.85
CA ASN A 115 2.80 -0.85 0.37
C ASN A 115 2.89 0.67 0.51
N LEU A 116 3.19 1.38 -0.57
CA LEU A 116 3.27 2.85 -0.59
C LEU A 116 1.92 3.50 -0.35
N VAL A 117 0.88 3.05 -1.03
CA VAL A 117 -0.48 3.61 -0.87
C VAL A 117 -0.98 3.39 0.55
N GLN A 118 -0.79 2.18 1.11
CA GLN A 118 -1.16 1.89 2.49
C GLN A 118 -0.37 2.73 3.50
N ALA A 119 0.93 2.91 3.29
CA ALA A 119 1.75 3.73 4.17
C ALA A 119 1.35 5.21 4.13
N LEU A 120 1.09 5.77 2.95
CA LEU A 120 0.63 7.15 2.79
C LEU A 120 -0.76 7.36 3.41
N ALA A 121 -1.69 6.43 3.19
CA ALA A 121 -3.01 6.48 3.83
C ALA A 121 -2.90 6.46 5.36
N ARG A 122 -2.02 5.60 5.90
CA ARG A 122 -1.78 5.54 7.36
C ARG A 122 -1.20 6.83 7.92
N ILE A 123 -0.35 7.55 7.19
CA ILE A 123 0.16 8.86 7.61
C ILE A 123 -0.99 9.86 7.76
N ILE A 124 -1.87 9.94 6.76
CA ILE A 124 -3.03 10.86 6.78
C ILE A 124 -3.91 10.58 8.01
N VAL A 125 -4.31 9.33 8.20
CA VAL A 125 -5.14 8.93 9.35
C VAL A 125 -4.45 9.23 10.69
N ALA A 126 -3.12 8.98 10.77
CA ALA A 126 -2.37 9.25 12.00
C ALA A 126 -2.29 10.77 12.30
N GLU A 127 -2.08 11.62 11.31
CA GLU A 127 -2.07 13.08 11.48
C GLU A 127 -3.45 13.59 11.89
N GLN A 128 -4.52 13.10 11.27
CA GLN A 128 -5.90 13.44 11.63
C GLN A 128 -6.23 12.99 13.06
N MET A 129 -5.83 11.78 13.43
CA MET A 129 -5.95 11.25 14.79
C MET A 129 -5.26 12.17 15.82
N LEU A 130 -4.01 12.57 15.54
CA LEU A 130 -3.27 13.48 16.43
C LEU A 130 -3.92 14.87 16.53
N MET A 131 -4.56 15.36 15.48
CA MET A 131 -5.34 16.60 15.53
C MET A 131 -6.58 16.45 16.43
N ILE A 132 -7.29 15.32 16.34
CA ILE A 132 -8.45 15.02 17.19
C ILE A 132 -8.02 14.92 18.64
N ASP A 133 -6.94 14.18 18.92
CA ASP A 133 -6.46 13.89 20.29
C ASP A 133 -6.06 15.16 21.08
N LYS A 134 -5.68 16.23 20.40
CA LYS A 134 -5.40 17.53 21.04
C LYS A 134 -6.60 18.11 21.80
N LYS A 135 -7.83 17.72 21.46
CA LYS A 135 -9.05 18.28 22.04
C LYS A 135 -9.96 17.23 22.64
N TYR A 136 -10.05 16.08 22.02
CA TYR A 136 -10.88 14.95 22.44
C TYR A 136 -10.05 13.67 22.37
N GLN A 137 -9.81 13.07 23.54
CA GLN A 137 -8.98 11.87 23.63
C GLN A 137 -9.48 10.77 22.69
N VAL A 138 -8.58 10.29 21.84
CA VAL A 138 -8.82 9.12 20.98
C VAL A 138 -8.60 7.86 21.80
N VAL A 139 -9.64 7.07 21.99
CA VAL A 139 -9.60 5.86 22.81
C VAL A 139 -9.38 4.59 22.00
N MET A 140 -9.68 4.62 20.71
CA MET A 140 -9.48 3.49 19.80
C MET A 140 -9.38 3.97 18.36
N THR A 141 -8.67 3.22 17.53
CA THR A 141 -8.67 3.36 16.07
C THR A 141 -8.95 2.02 15.41
N THR A 142 -9.75 2.02 14.33
CA THR A 142 -10.01 0.83 13.51
C THR A 142 -9.89 1.22 12.06
N HIS A 143 -8.90 0.64 11.35
CA HIS A 143 -8.57 0.99 9.96
C HIS A 143 -8.35 2.50 9.76
N ASP A 144 -9.32 3.18 9.20
CA ASP A 144 -9.39 4.62 8.90
C ASP A 144 -10.35 5.39 9.81
N GLU A 145 -10.83 4.76 10.89
CA GLU A 145 -11.75 5.35 11.87
C GLU A 145 -11.03 5.73 13.16
N CYS A 146 -11.44 6.84 13.77
CA CYS A 146 -11.05 7.26 15.11
C CYS A 146 -12.27 7.26 16.03
N VAL A 147 -12.12 6.69 17.22
CA VAL A 147 -13.17 6.64 18.25
C VAL A 147 -12.77 7.50 19.44
N THR A 148 -13.67 8.38 19.86
CA THR A 148 -13.54 9.23 21.04
C THR A 148 -14.67 8.95 22.03
N HIS A 149 -14.48 9.28 23.30
CA HIS A 149 -15.50 9.11 24.34
C HIS A 149 -15.72 10.43 25.09
N PRO A 150 -16.36 11.44 24.47
CA PRO A 150 -16.68 12.72 25.13
C PRO A 150 -17.80 12.59 26.11
N LYS A 151 -17.93 13.58 27.02
CA LYS A 151 -19.15 13.71 27.86
C LYS A 151 -20.36 13.94 26.95
N THR A 152 -21.54 13.41 27.34
CA THR A 152 -22.77 13.47 26.53
C THR A 152 -23.11 14.90 26.06
N LYS A 153 -22.93 15.91 26.92
CA LYS A 153 -23.18 17.33 26.62
C LYS A 153 -22.23 17.89 25.51
N ASP A 154 -21.10 17.28 25.32
CA ASP A 154 -20.08 17.70 24.34
C ASP A 154 -20.06 16.83 23.05
N ALA A 155 -20.94 15.83 23.00
CA ALA A 155 -20.92 14.83 21.89
C ALA A 155 -21.06 15.48 20.51
N GLN A 156 -22.01 16.41 20.34
CA GLN A 156 -22.22 17.09 19.08
C GLN A 156 -21.00 17.94 18.65
N LYS A 157 -20.42 18.69 19.60
CA LYS A 157 -19.22 19.50 19.34
C LYS A 157 -18.01 18.64 19.02
N CYS A 158 -17.91 17.48 19.66
CA CYS A 158 -16.87 16.50 19.37
C CYS A 158 -17.01 15.96 17.94
N TYR A 159 -18.21 15.53 17.56
CA TYR A 159 -18.48 15.05 16.20
C TYR A 159 -18.11 16.09 15.13
N GLU A 160 -18.56 17.34 15.29
CA GLU A 160 -18.26 18.42 14.34
C GLU A 160 -16.74 18.68 14.23
N PHE A 161 -16.04 18.64 15.36
CA PHE A 161 -14.60 18.81 15.37
C PHE A 161 -13.87 17.63 14.70
N MET A 162 -14.28 16.39 14.99
CA MET A 162 -13.73 15.19 14.35
C MET A 162 -13.97 15.22 12.83
N TYR A 163 -15.19 15.54 12.43
CA TYR A 163 -15.53 15.66 11.00
C TYR A 163 -14.62 16.66 10.29
N LYS A 164 -14.39 17.84 10.89
CA LYS A 164 -13.45 18.82 10.35
C LYS A 164 -12.03 18.27 10.25
N CYS A 165 -11.52 17.59 11.28
CA CYS A 165 -10.18 17.00 11.26
C CYS A 165 -10.03 15.89 10.21
N MET A 166 -11.09 15.08 10.00
CA MET A 166 -11.07 13.94 9.05
C MET A 166 -11.31 14.36 7.60
N THR A 167 -11.75 15.60 7.34
CA THR A 167 -12.01 16.13 5.99
C THR A 167 -11.02 17.18 5.52
N THR A 168 -10.02 17.50 6.35
CA THR A 168 -8.91 18.40 6.01
C THR A 168 -7.72 17.61 5.52
#